data_bf1a02d7b3be254ab677caccbbf9b20e
#
_entry.id   bf1a02d7b3be254ab677caccbbf9b20e
#
_cell.length_a   1.000
_cell.length_b   1.000
_cell.length_c   1.000
_cell.angle_alpha   90.00
_cell.angle_beta   90.00
_cell.angle_gamma   90.00
#
_symmetry.space_group_name_H-M   'P 1'
#
loop_
_entity.id
_entity.type
_entity.pdbx_description
1 polymer ?
#
loop_
_entity_poly.entity_id
_entity_poly.type
_entity_poly.pdbx_seq_one_letter_code
_entity_poly.pdbx_strand_id
1 'polypeptide(L)'
;LLVSPVVDMEALITNMMQYAHVTEEQLRRAGEIPTDLGETLSWPYLCWVREHPLHWHGRTQVLYGDQDALTSRTMIERFRQESGAHLTIMEGGEHWFHTPVQMAVLQTWEETNV
;
A
#
# COMPACT_ATOMS: atom_id res chain seq x y z
N LEU A 1 12.39 -4.22 -8.44
CA LEU A 1 11.94 -4.90 -7.20
C LEU A 1 11.05 -3.96 -6.40
N LEU A 2 9.93 -4.47 -5.93
CA LEU A 2 9.01 -3.75 -5.06
C LEU A 2 8.83 -4.52 -3.75
N VAL A 3 9.01 -3.84 -2.63
CA VAL A 3 8.81 -4.41 -1.28
C VAL A 3 7.65 -3.69 -0.62
N SER A 4 6.63 -4.44 -0.21
CA SER A 4 5.44 -3.90 0.44
C SER A 4 4.84 -2.67 -0.29
N PRO A 5 4.61 -2.73 -1.61
CA PRO A 5 4.13 -1.55 -2.33
C PRO A 5 2.71 -1.18 -1.91
N VAL A 6 2.44 0.12 -1.83
CA VAL A 6 1.07 0.63 -1.72
C VAL A 6 0.53 0.77 -3.13
N VAL A 7 -0.31 -0.17 -3.53
CA VAL A 7 -0.79 -0.28 -4.92
C VAL A 7 -2.16 0.36 -5.14
N ASP A 8 -2.85 0.74 -4.07
CA ASP A 8 -4.15 1.41 -4.12
C ASP A 8 -4.19 2.53 -3.07
N MET A 9 -3.73 3.71 -3.47
CA MET A 9 -3.67 4.86 -2.57
C MET A 9 -5.07 5.37 -2.21
N GLU A 10 -6.05 5.28 -3.11
CA GLU A 10 -7.42 5.66 -2.79
C GLU A 10 -7.98 4.79 -1.65
N ALA A 11 -7.80 3.48 -1.73
CA ALA A 11 -8.25 2.57 -0.67
C ALA A 11 -7.55 2.86 0.66
N LEU A 12 -6.25 3.16 0.63
CA LEU A 12 -5.51 3.53 1.83
C LEU A 12 -6.09 4.80 2.47
N ILE A 13 -6.32 5.84 1.68
CA ILE A 13 -6.86 7.11 2.18
C ILE A 13 -8.28 6.91 2.73
N THR A 14 -9.14 6.20 2.02
CA THR A 14 -10.52 5.97 2.48
C THR A 14 -10.57 5.11 3.73
N ASN A 15 -9.67 4.15 3.90
CA ASN A 15 -9.55 3.39 5.14
C ASN A 15 -9.09 4.27 6.30
N MET A 16 -8.15 5.18 6.08
CA MET A 16 -7.72 6.15 7.09
C MET A 16 -8.87 7.08 7.48
N MET A 17 -9.67 7.53 6.51
CA MET A 17 -10.86 8.34 6.78
C MET A 17 -11.86 7.60 7.67
N GLN A 18 -12.14 6.33 7.39
CA GLN A 18 -13.01 5.51 8.23
C GLN A 18 -12.48 5.37 9.65
N TYR A 19 -11.20 5.11 9.78
CA TYR A 19 -10.55 4.98 11.08
C TYR A 19 -10.63 6.27 11.88
N ALA A 20 -10.45 7.42 11.24
CA ALA A 20 -10.52 8.74 11.88
C ALA A 20 -11.96 9.29 12.00
N HIS A 21 -12.96 8.54 11.54
CA HIS A 21 -14.37 8.96 11.52
C HIS A 21 -14.61 10.24 10.71
N VAL A 22 -13.91 10.38 9.57
CA VAL A 22 -14.02 11.53 8.66
C VAL A 22 -14.78 11.10 7.42
N THR A 23 -15.85 11.84 7.09
CA THR A 23 -16.60 11.62 5.84
C THR A 23 -15.97 12.43 4.70
N GLU A 24 -16.27 12.06 3.44
CA GLU A 24 -15.83 12.82 2.28
C GLU A 24 -16.34 14.26 2.31
N GLU A 25 -17.58 14.47 2.74
CA GLU A 25 -18.16 15.80 2.86
C GLU A 25 -17.40 16.67 3.85
N GLN A 26 -17.03 16.10 5.01
CA GLN A 26 -16.22 16.81 6.00
C GLN A 26 -14.86 17.18 5.44
N LEU A 27 -14.19 16.24 4.76
CA LEU A 27 -12.87 16.47 4.18
C LEU A 27 -12.95 17.52 3.06
N ARG A 28 -13.96 17.46 2.20
CA ARG A 28 -14.16 18.42 1.13
C ARG A 28 -14.33 19.84 1.66
N ARG A 29 -15.10 20.01 2.73
CA ARG A 29 -15.33 21.32 3.36
C ARG A 29 -14.09 21.88 4.04
N ALA A 30 -13.36 21.04 4.75
CA ALA A 30 -12.18 21.44 5.49
C ALA A 30 -10.95 21.63 4.60
N GLY A 31 -10.87 20.88 3.51
CA GLY A 31 -9.68 20.82 2.64
C GLY A 31 -8.62 19.89 3.19
N GLU A 32 -8.21 20.08 4.43
CA GLU A 32 -7.26 19.24 5.14
C GLU A 32 -7.75 18.96 6.56
N ILE A 33 -7.56 17.74 7.03
CA ILE A 33 -7.91 17.33 8.40
C ILE A 33 -6.76 16.54 9.00
N PRO A 34 -6.08 17.05 10.04
CA PRO A 34 -5.08 16.29 10.78
C PRO A 34 -5.71 15.07 11.46
N THR A 35 -4.95 13.99 11.56
CA THR A 35 -5.39 12.77 12.23
C THR A 35 -4.40 12.37 13.32
N ASP A 36 -4.85 11.51 14.25
CA ASP A 36 -3.99 10.91 15.27
C ASP A 36 -3.08 9.80 14.71
N LEU A 37 -3.20 9.51 13.42
CA LEU A 37 -2.40 8.48 12.72
C LEU A 37 -1.04 9.01 12.25
N GLY A 38 -0.72 10.27 12.54
CA GLY A 38 0.51 10.92 12.08
C GLY A 38 0.45 11.48 10.67
N GLU A 39 -0.70 11.35 9.99
CA GLU A 39 -0.92 11.85 8.64
C GLU A 39 -2.05 12.85 8.61
N THR A 40 -1.96 13.84 7.71
CA THR A 40 -3.03 14.80 7.44
C THR A 40 -3.82 14.35 6.22
N LEU A 41 -5.14 14.21 6.36
CA LEU A 41 -6.03 13.93 5.23
C LEU A 41 -6.16 15.19 4.37
N SER A 42 -6.09 15.03 3.05
CA SER A 42 -6.15 16.13 2.09
C SER A 42 -7.19 15.83 1.00
N TRP A 43 -8.18 16.69 0.88
CA TRP A 43 -9.18 16.57 -0.19
C TRP A 43 -8.57 16.75 -1.58
N PRO A 44 -7.73 17.79 -1.84
CA PRO A 44 -7.09 17.92 -3.15
C PRO A 44 -6.26 16.70 -3.53
N TYR A 45 -5.56 16.09 -2.57
CA TYR A 45 -4.77 14.90 -2.83
C TYR A 45 -5.64 13.68 -3.18
N LEU A 46 -6.73 13.48 -2.45
CA LEU A 46 -7.67 12.39 -2.75
C LEU A 46 -8.26 12.54 -4.15
N CYS A 47 -8.63 13.75 -4.55
CA CYS A 47 -9.10 14.02 -5.90
C CYS A 47 -8.03 13.72 -6.94
N TRP A 48 -6.79 14.11 -6.68
CA TRP A 48 -5.66 13.83 -7.57
C TRP A 48 -5.45 12.32 -7.74
N VAL A 49 -5.48 11.57 -6.64
CA VAL A 49 -5.32 10.10 -6.65
C VAL A 49 -6.42 9.44 -7.48
N ARG A 50 -7.67 9.90 -7.36
CA ARG A 50 -8.81 9.37 -8.14
C ARG A 50 -8.67 9.64 -9.63
N GLU A 51 -8.05 10.76 -10.01
CA GLU A 51 -7.81 11.13 -11.41
C GLU A 51 -6.55 10.46 -11.99
N HIS A 52 -5.66 9.95 -11.15
CA HIS A 52 -4.38 9.37 -11.54
C HIS A 52 -4.26 7.93 -11.00
N PRO A 53 -5.10 6.98 -11.48
CA PRO A 53 -4.98 5.59 -11.05
C PRO A 53 -3.63 5.01 -11.46
N LEU A 54 -3.10 4.13 -10.62
CA LEU A 54 -1.83 3.48 -10.88
C LEU A 54 -1.93 2.55 -12.08
N HIS A 55 -1.11 2.83 -13.11
CA HIS A 55 -0.91 1.92 -14.25
C HIS A 55 0.56 1.56 -14.31
N TRP A 56 0.87 0.33 -13.93
CA TRP A 56 2.25 -0.13 -13.89
C TRP A 56 2.47 -1.22 -14.93
N HIS A 57 3.48 -1.02 -15.77
CA HIS A 57 3.90 -1.98 -16.78
C HIS A 57 5.41 -2.18 -16.67
N GLY A 58 5.84 -3.40 -16.95
CA GLY A 58 7.24 -3.74 -16.93
C GLY A 58 7.50 -4.99 -16.11
N ARG A 59 8.72 -5.52 -16.25
CA ARG A 59 9.14 -6.71 -15.51
C ARG A 59 9.28 -6.36 -14.04
N THR A 60 8.46 -6.98 -13.20
CA THR A 60 8.35 -6.61 -11.79
C THR A 60 8.35 -7.82 -10.89
N GLN A 61 9.16 -7.76 -9.84
CA GLN A 61 9.16 -8.70 -8.73
C GLN A 61 8.63 -7.98 -7.49
N VAL A 62 7.67 -8.59 -6.79
CA VAL A 62 7.02 -8.01 -5.61
C VAL A 62 7.19 -8.95 -4.42
N LEU A 63 7.63 -8.41 -3.30
CA LEU A 63 7.61 -9.09 -2.01
C LEU A 63 6.54 -8.45 -1.12
N TYR A 64 5.62 -9.26 -0.63
CA TYR A 64 4.48 -8.84 0.16
C TYR A 64 4.35 -9.69 1.41
N GLY A 65 4.18 -9.05 2.58
CA GLY A 65 3.90 -9.72 3.84
C GLY A 65 2.40 -9.93 4.03
N ASP A 66 1.98 -11.13 4.38
CA ASP A 66 0.56 -11.45 4.53
C ASP A 66 -0.10 -10.78 5.75
N GLN A 67 0.69 -10.18 6.64
CA GLN A 67 0.23 -9.38 7.78
C GLN A 67 0.33 -7.87 7.53
N ASP A 68 0.49 -7.47 6.27
CA ASP A 68 0.51 -6.05 5.89
C ASP A 68 -0.87 -5.43 6.11
N ALA A 69 -0.95 -4.42 6.99
CA ALA A 69 -2.19 -3.75 7.34
C ALA A 69 -2.54 -2.59 6.38
N LEU A 70 -1.61 -2.14 5.55
CA LEU A 70 -1.81 -1.02 4.63
C LEU A 70 -2.30 -1.45 3.26
N THR A 71 -1.90 -2.63 2.82
CA THR A 71 -2.32 -3.21 1.54
C THR A 71 -2.88 -4.61 1.80
N SER A 72 -4.13 -4.83 1.44
CA SER A 72 -4.75 -6.14 1.61
C SER A 72 -4.26 -7.12 0.56
N ARG A 73 -4.40 -8.42 0.85
CA ARG A 73 -4.07 -9.47 -0.11
C ARG A 73 -4.88 -9.34 -1.40
N THR A 74 -6.14 -8.95 -1.30
CA THR A 74 -7.00 -8.73 -2.47
C THR A 74 -6.44 -7.63 -3.37
N MET A 75 -5.96 -6.54 -2.79
CA MET A 75 -5.37 -5.43 -3.56
C MET A 75 -4.07 -5.85 -4.25
N ILE A 76 -3.18 -6.54 -3.55
CA ILE A 76 -1.90 -6.95 -4.14
C ILE A 76 -2.09 -8.02 -5.22
N GLU A 77 -3.05 -8.92 -5.05
CA GLU A 77 -3.40 -9.90 -6.07
C GLU A 77 -3.97 -9.24 -7.33
N ARG A 78 -4.80 -8.21 -7.17
CA ARG A 78 -5.30 -7.43 -8.30
C ARG A 78 -4.16 -6.74 -9.04
N PHE A 79 -3.24 -6.11 -8.31
CA PHE A 79 -2.06 -5.49 -8.90
C PHE A 79 -1.23 -6.51 -9.68
N ARG A 80 -1.02 -7.70 -9.13
CA ARG A 80 -0.30 -8.78 -9.81
C ARG A 80 -0.98 -9.16 -11.12
N GLN A 81 -2.30 -9.32 -11.12
CA GLN A 81 -3.05 -9.68 -12.33
C GLN A 81 -2.98 -8.58 -13.39
N GLU A 82 -3.14 -7.32 -12.99
CA GLU A 82 -3.14 -6.18 -13.91
C GLU A 82 -1.75 -5.87 -14.47
N SER A 83 -0.71 -6.02 -13.69
CA SER A 83 0.67 -5.67 -14.08
C SER A 83 1.46 -6.83 -14.64
N GLY A 84 1.04 -8.07 -14.39
CA GLY A 84 1.82 -9.27 -14.72
C GLY A 84 3.03 -9.48 -13.79
N ALA A 85 3.07 -8.81 -12.65
CA ALA A 85 4.16 -8.93 -11.69
C ALA A 85 4.26 -10.34 -11.10
N HIS A 86 5.47 -10.74 -10.76
CA HIS A 86 5.72 -11.96 -10.01
C HIS A 86 5.64 -11.65 -8.51
N LEU A 87 4.72 -12.29 -7.81
CA LEU A 87 4.43 -12.04 -6.40
C LEU A 87 5.05 -13.14 -5.53
N THR A 88 5.83 -12.74 -4.54
CA THR A 88 6.28 -13.61 -3.45
C THR A 88 5.63 -13.15 -2.15
N ILE A 89 5.00 -14.07 -1.44
CA ILE A 89 4.33 -13.78 -0.17
C ILE A 89 5.20 -14.27 0.97
N MET A 90 5.50 -13.34 1.91
CA MET A 90 6.17 -13.70 3.16
C MET A 90 5.12 -14.02 4.20
N GLU A 91 5.02 -15.29 4.62
CA GLU A 91 4.14 -15.71 5.70
C GLU A 91 4.54 -15.03 7.00
N GLY A 92 3.59 -14.41 7.70
CA GLY A 92 3.84 -13.65 8.91
C GLY A 92 4.52 -12.31 8.70
N GLY A 93 4.82 -11.92 7.45
CA GLY A 93 5.45 -10.64 7.14
C GLY A 93 4.52 -9.45 7.35
N GLU A 94 5.03 -8.41 7.98
CA GLU A 94 4.33 -7.14 8.19
C GLU A 94 4.69 -6.14 7.08
N HIS A 95 4.01 -5.00 7.03
CA HIS A 95 4.35 -3.95 6.06
C HIS A 95 5.81 -3.50 6.19
N TRP A 96 6.26 -3.28 7.43
CA TRP A 96 7.65 -3.00 7.75
C TRP A 96 8.33 -4.29 8.20
N PHE A 97 9.31 -4.75 7.42
CA PHE A 97 10.10 -5.92 7.79
C PHE A 97 11.13 -5.53 8.85
N HIS A 98 10.90 -5.92 10.09
CA HIS A 98 11.72 -5.46 11.22
C HIS A 98 12.27 -6.57 12.11
N THR A 99 11.70 -7.78 12.05
CA THR A 99 12.23 -8.89 12.84
C THR A 99 13.44 -9.53 12.14
N PRO A 100 14.36 -10.19 12.88
CA PRO A 100 15.48 -10.87 12.25
C PRO A 100 15.05 -11.89 11.19
N VAL A 101 13.95 -12.62 11.40
CA VAL A 101 13.41 -13.58 10.42
C VAL A 101 12.94 -12.86 9.16
N GLN A 102 12.18 -11.77 9.30
CA GLN A 102 11.68 -10.99 8.18
C GLN A 102 12.83 -10.37 7.38
N MET A 103 13.84 -9.83 8.06
CA MET A 103 15.02 -9.25 7.41
C MET A 103 15.83 -10.30 6.64
N ALA A 104 15.95 -11.50 7.20
CA ALA A 104 16.64 -12.61 6.52
C ALA A 104 15.92 -13.04 5.25
N VAL A 105 14.58 -13.13 5.29
CA VAL A 105 13.76 -13.44 4.11
C VAL A 105 13.90 -12.35 3.05
N LEU A 106 13.86 -11.08 3.46
CA LEU A 106 14.05 -9.94 2.55
C LEU A 106 15.39 -10.02 1.84
N GLN A 107 16.46 -10.25 2.58
CA GLN A 107 17.80 -10.33 2.01
C GLN A 107 17.92 -11.47 0.99
N THR A 108 17.41 -12.65 1.34
CA THR A 108 17.43 -13.82 0.43
C THR A 108 16.63 -13.52 -0.84
N TRP A 109 15.49 -12.88 -0.71
CA TRP A 109 14.64 -12.53 -1.85
C TRP A 109 15.33 -11.51 -2.76
N GLU A 110 15.96 -10.48 -2.19
CA GLU A 110 16.72 -9.49 -2.96
C GLU A 110 17.85 -10.15 -3.74
N GLU A 111 18.64 -11.01 -3.10
CA GLU A 111 19.75 -11.71 -3.72
C GLU A 111 19.30 -12.65 -4.85
N THR A 112 18.14 -13.25 -4.70
CA THR A 112 17.58 -14.20 -5.69
C THR A 112 17.03 -13.48 -6.93
N ASN A 113 16.54 -12.24 -6.78
CA ASN A 113 15.80 -11.53 -7.81
C ASN A 113 16.58 -10.36 -8.45
N VAL A 114 17.81 -10.19 -8.10
CA VAL A 114 18.69 -9.16 -8.69
C VAL A 114 19.34 -9.64 -9.97
#